data_21ebcf96630b60802f5144335cce3356
#
_entry.id   21ebcf96630b60802f5144335cce3356
#
_cell.length_a   1.000
_cell.length_b   1.000
_cell.length_c   1.000
_cell.angle_alpha   90.00
_cell.angle_beta   90.00
_cell.angle_gamma   90.00
#
_symmetry.space_group_name_H-M   'P 1'
#
loop_
_entity.id
_entity.type
_entity.pdbx_description
1 polymer ?
#
loop_
_entity_poly.entity_id
_entity_poly.type
_entity_poly.pdbx_seq_one_letter_code
_entity_poly.pdbx_strand_id
1 'polypeptide(L)'
;MNKQELTYWITLALIPKMWTKRKNEIYVNCFQHVPQISIVELFEKSSNWDIVGLNETEKIQFEEARLQLANNSFLVEDLMSQGYDILPVTHEEYPKLLKKNLKFNAPVVIYIKGNKSLLKEESIAIVGSRRADEKSLAFTENIARKAVTDNKVVVSGFAKGVDRQALDSAVNANGKSIIVLPQGIMTFGSGFKQYLKHIIQGNVLVMSAFAPKAPWSVEFAMARNPIIYGMASEIFVAQSDDKGGTWAGVLDGLRKNRPIYVRYPDDNEKNANRLLIQKGAFAVDICGKTLTLSPNEQKSPKQLEKDTLDSNIIAVLNSVEMISAKEIISKLHIDWRDDKMK
;
A
#
# COMPACT_ATOMS: atom_id res chain seq x y z
N MET A 1 8.03 2.31 26.69
CA MET A 1 7.58 3.70 26.46
C MET A 1 6.47 4.01 27.45
N ASN A 2 6.52 5.13 28.16
CA ASN A 2 5.51 5.49 29.16
C ASN A 2 4.34 6.28 28.54
N LYS A 3 3.24 6.47 29.29
CA LYS A 3 2.03 7.18 28.81
C LYS A 3 2.34 8.62 28.39
N GLN A 4 3.22 9.30 29.07
CA GLN A 4 3.62 10.68 28.76
C GLN A 4 4.25 10.73 27.35
N GLU A 5 5.25 9.89 27.09
CA GLU A 5 5.90 9.84 25.78
C GLU A 5 4.90 9.51 24.65
N LEU A 6 3.98 8.54 24.90
CA LEU A 6 2.92 8.20 23.92
C LEU A 6 2.02 9.42 23.62
N THR A 7 1.72 10.25 24.61
CA THR A 7 0.95 11.49 24.42
C THR A 7 1.64 12.43 23.42
N TYR A 8 2.95 12.63 23.56
CA TYR A 8 3.71 13.49 22.65
C TYR A 8 3.82 12.90 21.24
N TRP A 9 3.99 11.57 21.13
CA TRP A 9 3.99 10.90 19.84
C TRP A 9 2.65 11.01 19.10
N ILE A 10 1.54 10.82 19.81
CA ILE A 10 0.20 11.03 19.23
C ILE A 10 0.02 12.49 18.83
N THR A 11 0.46 13.41 19.68
CA THR A 11 0.38 14.85 19.39
C THR A 11 1.14 15.18 18.10
N LEU A 12 2.37 14.70 17.93
CA LEU A 12 3.11 14.85 16.67
C LEU A 12 2.37 14.23 15.48
N ALA A 13 1.85 13.02 15.64
CA ALA A 13 1.13 12.32 14.58
C ALA A 13 -0.12 13.07 14.13
N LEU A 14 -0.81 13.73 15.06
CA LEU A 14 -2.07 14.44 14.81
C LEU A 14 -1.91 15.90 14.37
N ILE A 15 -0.70 16.46 14.28
CA ILE A 15 -0.51 17.82 13.75
C ILE A 15 -1.14 17.92 12.35
N PRO A 16 -2.15 18.80 12.16
CA PRO A 16 -2.84 18.91 10.87
C PRO A 16 -1.94 19.55 9.81
N LYS A 17 -2.22 19.26 8.54
CA LYS A 17 -1.52 19.85 7.38
C LYS A 17 0.01 19.65 7.35
N MET A 18 0.56 18.82 8.22
CA MET A 18 1.96 18.43 8.21
C MET A 18 2.10 16.99 7.70
N TRP A 19 2.85 16.79 6.61
CA TRP A 19 3.05 15.50 5.99
C TRP A 19 3.83 14.53 6.88
N THR A 20 3.50 13.26 6.81
CA THR A 20 4.21 12.19 7.56
C THR A 20 5.72 12.24 7.35
N LYS A 21 6.17 12.47 6.13
CA LYS A 21 7.60 12.62 5.81
C LYS A 21 8.24 13.72 6.66
N ARG A 22 7.61 14.91 6.72
CA ARG A 22 8.15 16.04 7.48
C ARG A 22 8.20 15.77 8.99
N LYS A 23 7.16 15.15 9.54
CA LYS A 23 7.13 14.73 10.95
C LYS A 23 8.30 13.80 11.30
N ASN A 24 8.59 12.83 10.43
CA ASN A 24 9.72 11.93 10.61
C ASN A 24 11.07 12.63 10.44
N GLU A 25 11.20 13.58 9.51
CA GLU A 25 12.42 14.40 9.35
C GLU A 25 12.71 15.21 10.62
N ILE A 26 11.70 15.88 11.19
CA ILE A 26 11.83 16.61 12.45
C ILE A 26 12.33 15.70 13.56
N TYR A 27 11.72 14.51 13.70
CA TYR A 27 12.17 13.56 14.73
C TYR A 27 13.60 13.06 14.47
N VAL A 28 13.98 12.80 13.22
CA VAL A 28 15.36 12.40 12.88
C VAL A 28 16.35 13.50 13.26
N ASN A 29 16.01 14.75 13.02
CA ASN A 29 16.85 15.90 13.44
C ASN A 29 17.00 15.95 14.97
N CYS A 30 15.92 15.67 15.73
CA CYS A 30 16.00 15.53 17.19
C CYS A 30 16.97 14.43 17.61
N PHE A 31 16.88 13.25 16.93
CA PHE A 31 17.70 12.09 17.26
C PHE A 31 19.18 12.31 16.93
N GLN A 32 19.48 13.02 15.85
CA GLN A 32 20.86 13.31 15.41
C GLN A 32 21.54 14.45 16.17
N HIS A 33 20.76 15.27 16.89
CA HIS A 33 21.33 16.36 17.68
C HIS A 33 22.11 15.85 18.89
N VAL A 34 23.16 16.56 19.29
CA VAL A 34 23.99 16.24 20.46
C VAL A 34 23.98 17.41 21.45
N PRO A 35 23.44 17.21 22.66
CA PRO A 35 22.75 16.02 23.17
C PRO A 35 21.44 15.75 22.45
N GLN A 36 21.02 14.48 22.39
CA GLN A 36 19.78 14.08 21.72
C GLN A 36 18.57 14.77 22.34
N ILE A 37 17.68 15.31 21.49
CA ILE A 37 16.42 15.93 21.91
C ILE A 37 15.33 14.86 21.96
N SER A 38 14.74 14.64 23.13
CA SER A 38 13.60 13.72 23.27
C SER A 38 12.32 14.29 22.65
N ILE A 39 11.33 13.41 22.39
CA ILE A 39 10.01 13.85 21.89
C ILE A 39 9.32 14.79 22.91
N VAL A 40 9.55 14.61 24.18
CA VAL A 40 9.02 15.49 25.25
C VAL A 40 9.66 16.85 25.16
N GLU A 41 11.00 16.93 25.10
CA GLU A 41 11.72 18.20 25.00
C GLU A 41 11.45 18.95 23.70
N LEU A 42 11.15 18.25 22.62
CA LEU A 42 10.73 18.87 21.36
C LEU A 42 9.46 19.72 21.56
N PHE A 43 8.51 19.26 22.37
CA PHE A 43 7.28 19.99 22.62
C PHE A 43 7.38 20.97 23.79
N GLU A 44 8.13 20.67 24.85
CA GLU A 44 8.19 21.52 26.05
C GLU A 44 9.11 22.73 25.87
N LYS A 45 10.19 22.59 25.10
CA LYS A 45 11.21 23.63 24.92
C LYS A 45 11.16 24.19 23.50
N SER A 46 10.50 25.34 23.30
CA SER A 46 10.43 26.01 21.99
C SER A 46 11.80 26.39 21.42
N SER A 47 12.82 26.56 22.28
CA SER A 47 14.20 26.78 21.86
C SER A 47 14.77 25.61 20.99
N ASN A 48 14.19 24.41 21.08
CA ASN A 48 14.59 23.26 20.25
C ASN A 48 14.07 23.34 18.82
N TRP A 49 13.08 24.18 18.55
CA TRP A 49 12.42 24.24 17.23
C TRP A 49 13.32 24.77 16.12
N ASP A 50 14.13 25.78 16.42
CA ASP A 50 15.14 26.28 15.49
C ASP A 50 16.23 25.22 15.24
N ILE A 51 16.63 24.51 16.28
CA ILE A 51 17.63 23.43 16.22
C ILE A 51 17.20 22.32 15.28
N VAL A 52 15.92 21.90 15.33
CA VAL A 52 15.39 20.84 14.47
C VAL A 52 14.90 21.37 13.11
N GLY A 53 15.04 22.67 12.86
CA GLY A 53 14.75 23.31 11.58
C GLY A 53 13.26 23.47 11.30
N LEU A 54 12.46 23.87 12.30
CA LEU A 54 11.07 24.27 12.08
C LEU A 54 11.02 25.67 11.46
N ASN A 55 10.23 25.83 10.40
CA ASN A 55 9.87 27.13 9.87
C ASN A 55 8.76 27.80 10.70
N GLU A 56 8.49 29.07 10.47
CA GLU A 56 7.50 29.84 11.27
C GLU A 56 6.08 29.23 11.23
N THR A 57 5.65 28.71 10.09
CA THR A 57 4.36 28.04 9.99
C THR A 57 4.32 26.76 10.84
N GLU A 58 5.40 25.99 10.84
CA GLU A 58 5.52 24.77 11.64
C GLU A 58 5.59 25.10 13.14
N LYS A 59 6.26 26.17 13.54
CA LYS A 59 6.27 26.63 14.94
C LYS A 59 4.85 26.94 15.43
N ILE A 60 4.04 27.64 14.63
CA ILE A 60 2.62 27.89 14.94
C ILE A 60 1.87 26.57 15.09
N GLN A 61 2.06 25.61 14.17
CA GLN A 61 1.43 24.29 14.26
C GLN A 61 1.85 23.54 15.54
N PHE A 62 3.09 23.66 15.98
CA PHE A 62 3.56 23.06 17.22
C PHE A 62 2.96 23.72 18.46
N GLU A 63 2.81 25.07 18.47
CA GLU A 63 2.10 25.75 19.55
C GLU A 63 0.63 25.31 19.65
N GLU A 64 -0.08 25.25 18.53
CA GLU A 64 -1.45 24.74 18.49
C GLU A 64 -1.53 23.28 18.98
N ALA A 65 -0.55 22.45 18.59
CA ALA A 65 -0.48 21.05 19.01
C ALA A 65 -0.22 20.90 20.51
N ARG A 66 0.60 21.79 21.12
CA ARG A 66 0.83 21.81 22.58
C ARG A 66 -0.46 22.02 23.37
N LEU A 67 -1.39 22.85 22.86
CA LEU A 67 -2.70 23.06 23.48
C LEU A 67 -3.56 21.77 23.48
N GLN A 68 -3.26 20.80 22.63
CA GLN A 68 -3.96 19.53 22.56
C GLN A 68 -3.35 18.43 23.46
N LEU A 69 -2.25 18.67 24.14
CA LEU A 69 -1.56 17.65 24.96
C LEU A 69 -2.49 17.03 26.02
N ALA A 70 -3.29 17.82 26.72
CA ALA A 70 -4.25 17.29 27.70
C ALA A 70 -5.29 16.37 27.04
N ASN A 71 -5.89 16.81 25.92
CA ASN A 71 -6.87 16.01 25.18
C ASN A 71 -6.24 14.71 24.66
N ASN A 72 -5.01 14.77 24.17
CA ASN A 72 -4.28 13.61 23.66
C ASN A 72 -3.85 12.66 24.78
N SER A 73 -3.60 13.16 25.99
CA SER A 73 -3.36 12.32 27.17
C SER A 73 -4.61 11.49 27.53
N PHE A 74 -5.80 12.10 27.54
CA PHE A 74 -7.05 11.37 27.70
C PHE A 74 -7.29 10.36 26.56
N LEU A 75 -6.94 10.72 25.33
CA LEU A 75 -7.05 9.79 24.20
C LEU A 75 -6.12 8.57 24.35
N VAL A 76 -4.90 8.76 24.86
CA VAL A 76 -3.99 7.65 25.19
C VAL A 76 -4.61 6.72 26.23
N GLU A 77 -5.15 7.29 27.31
CA GLU A 77 -5.81 6.51 28.35
C GLU A 77 -7.02 5.73 27.84
N ASP A 78 -7.86 6.38 27.04
CA ASP A 78 -9.05 5.79 26.43
C ASP A 78 -8.66 4.61 25.52
N LEU A 79 -7.65 4.77 24.67
CA LEU A 79 -7.12 3.70 23.80
C LEU A 79 -6.59 2.53 24.64
N MET A 80 -5.72 2.79 25.61
CA MET A 80 -5.11 1.74 26.43
C MET A 80 -6.15 1.00 27.28
N SER A 81 -7.13 1.70 27.86
CA SER A 81 -8.21 1.09 28.66
C SER A 81 -9.10 0.16 27.82
N GLN A 82 -9.24 0.44 26.51
CA GLN A 82 -9.96 -0.40 25.58
C GLN A 82 -9.10 -1.52 24.96
N GLY A 83 -7.85 -1.68 25.38
CA GLY A 83 -6.93 -2.72 24.92
C GLY A 83 -6.38 -2.47 23.52
N TYR A 84 -6.21 -1.21 23.13
CA TYR A 84 -5.41 -0.83 21.97
C TYR A 84 -3.97 -0.57 22.37
N ASP A 85 -3.01 -1.05 21.56
CA ASP A 85 -1.62 -0.64 21.67
C ASP A 85 -1.33 0.52 20.73
N ILE A 86 -0.40 1.39 21.15
CA ILE A 86 0.05 2.57 20.41
C ILE A 86 1.54 2.39 20.15
N LEU A 87 1.92 2.26 18.89
CA LEU A 87 3.30 2.00 18.49
C LEU A 87 3.85 3.17 17.67
N PRO A 88 4.62 4.09 18.28
CA PRO A 88 5.41 5.06 17.54
C PRO A 88 6.46 4.39 16.64
N VAL A 89 6.89 5.09 15.59
CA VAL A 89 7.88 4.60 14.61
C VAL A 89 9.23 4.20 15.23
N THR A 90 9.49 4.63 16.45
CA THR A 90 10.69 4.30 17.25
C THR A 90 10.50 3.11 18.16
N HIS A 91 9.27 2.65 18.33
CA HIS A 91 8.98 1.52 19.23
C HIS A 91 9.63 0.23 18.69
N GLU A 92 10.18 -0.61 19.57
CA GLU A 92 10.86 -1.86 19.20
C GLU A 92 9.97 -2.87 18.47
N GLU A 93 8.66 -2.83 18.74
CA GLU A 93 7.65 -3.69 18.11
C GLU A 93 7.06 -3.07 16.83
N TYR A 94 7.47 -1.86 16.45
CA TYR A 94 7.05 -1.26 15.19
C TYR A 94 7.53 -2.11 13.99
N PRO A 95 6.67 -2.39 12.98
CA PRO A 95 7.03 -3.31 11.88
C PRO A 95 8.28 -2.85 11.13
N LYS A 96 9.38 -3.60 11.29
CA LYS A 96 10.66 -3.27 10.63
C LYS A 96 10.55 -3.19 9.12
N LEU A 97 9.77 -4.10 8.52
CA LEU A 97 9.56 -4.15 7.08
C LEU A 97 8.81 -2.91 6.59
N LEU A 98 7.77 -2.47 7.30
CA LEU A 98 7.04 -1.24 7.00
C LEU A 98 7.97 -0.02 7.01
N LYS A 99 8.77 0.11 8.07
CA LYS A 99 9.76 1.19 8.22
C LYS A 99 10.80 1.17 7.09
N LYS A 100 11.33 0.00 6.74
CA LYS A 100 12.29 -0.19 5.64
C LYS A 100 11.69 0.23 4.28
N ASN A 101 10.46 -0.19 4.01
CA ASN A 101 9.82 0.00 2.71
C ASN A 101 9.28 1.42 2.50
N LEU A 102 8.76 2.06 3.55
CA LEU A 102 8.21 3.41 3.47
C LEU A 102 9.20 4.52 3.85
N LYS A 103 10.28 4.18 4.57
CA LYS A 103 11.30 5.14 5.02
C LYS A 103 10.64 6.32 5.76
N PHE A 104 10.91 7.55 5.37
CA PHE A 104 10.30 8.76 5.94
C PHE A 104 8.78 8.86 5.77
N ASN A 105 8.17 8.07 4.88
CA ASN A 105 6.72 7.99 4.73
C ASN A 105 6.07 6.93 5.64
N ALA A 106 6.84 6.24 6.47
CA ALA A 106 6.29 5.33 7.48
C ALA A 106 5.42 6.11 8.47
N PRO A 107 4.22 5.62 8.84
CA PRO A 107 3.37 6.29 9.82
C PRO A 107 4.13 6.59 11.11
N VAL A 108 4.02 7.84 11.60
CA VAL A 108 4.69 8.25 12.85
C VAL A 108 4.21 7.42 14.05
N VAL A 109 2.92 7.07 14.04
CA VAL A 109 2.28 6.19 15.02
C VAL A 109 1.34 5.25 14.30
N ILE A 110 1.32 3.99 14.72
CA ILE A 110 0.28 3.03 14.37
C ILE A 110 -0.48 2.62 15.63
N TYR A 111 -1.78 2.41 15.46
CA TYR A 111 -2.69 1.93 16.50
C TYR A 111 -3.07 0.50 16.15
N ILE A 112 -2.98 -0.41 17.13
CA ILE A 112 -3.26 -1.82 16.88
C ILE A 112 -4.16 -2.43 17.93
N LYS A 113 -4.85 -3.52 17.55
CA LYS A 113 -5.60 -4.39 18.48
C LYS A 113 -5.44 -5.85 18.07
N GLY A 114 -5.03 -6.68 18.99
CA GLY A 114 -4.77 -8.11 18.80
C GLY A 114 -3.32 -8.48 19.05
N ASN A 115 -2.88 -9.61 18.51
CA ASN A 115 -1.56 -10.16 18.76
C ASN A 115 -0.47 -9.41 17.98
N LYS A 116 0.27 -8.54 18.64
CA LYS A 116 1.34 -7.73 18.04
C LYS A 116 2.55 -8.53 17.55
N SER A 117 2.71 -9.80 17.96
CA SER A 117 3.77 -10.65 17.43
C SER A 117 3.65 -10.85 15.91
N LEU A 118 2.43 -10.76 15.35
CA LEU A 118 2.17 -10.86 13.92
C LEU A 118 2.89 -9.78 13.10
N LEU A 119 3.23 -8.64 13.72
CA LEU A 119 3.99 -7.56 13.07
C LEU A 119 5.45 -7.92 12.75
N LYS A 120 5.97 -8.99 13.39
CA LYS A 120 7.35 -9.46 13.24
C LYS A 120 7.46 -10.66 12.30
N GLU A 121 6.33 -11.29 11.96
CA GLU A 121 6.27 -12.46 11.10
C GLU A 121 6.39 -12.09 9.63
N GLU A 122 6.85 -13.05 8.81
CA GLU A 122 6.86 -12.87 7.36
C GLU A 122 5.42 -12.75 6.84
N SER A 123 5.19 -11.80 5.95
CA SER A 123 3.85 -11.51 5.49
C SER A 123 3.79 -11.23 4.00
N ILE A 124 2.66 -11.58 3.39
CA ILE A 124 2.32 -11.27 2.01
C ILE A 124 1.09 -10.37 1.95
N ALA A 125 1.04 -9.49 0.97
CA ALA A 125 -0.16 -8.70 0.69
C ALA A 125 -0.97 -9.35 -0.43
N ILE A 126 -2.28 -9.43 -0.24
CA ILE A 126 -3.22 -9.84 -1.29
C ILE A 126 -4.18 -8.66 -1.50
N VAL A 127 -4.21 -8.13 -2.72
CA VAL A 127 -4.96 -6.92 -3.07
C VAL A 127 -5.68 -7.06 -4.39
N GLY A 128 -6.74 -6.27 -4.59
CA GLY A 128 -7.44 -6.30 -5.86
C GLY A 128 -8.75 -5.51 -5.88
N SER A 129 -9.53 -5.76 -6.92
CA SER A 129 -10.81 -5.11 -7.18
C SER A 129 -11.84 -5.39 -6.08
N ARG A 130 -12.65 -4.37 -5.78
CA ARG A 130 -13.86 -4.53 -4.95
C ARG A 130 -14.97 -5.31 -5.67
N ARG A 131 -14.89 -5.41 -7.01
CA ARG A 131 -15.80 -6.13 -7.91
C ARG A 131 -15.03 -7.25 -8.61
N ALA A 132 -14.36 -8.08 -7.82
CA ALA A 132 -13.62 -9.21 -8.33
C ALA A 132 -14.56 -10.28 -8.92
N ASP A 133 -14.14 -10.86 -10.04
CA ASP A 133 -14.80 -12.03 -10.62
C ASP A 133 -14.47 -13.31 -9.84
N GLU A 134 -15.16 -14.40 -10.16
CA GLU A 134 -15.00 -15.69 -9.47
C GLU A 134 -13.58 -16.24 -9.59
N LYS A 135 -12.93 -16.09 -10.74
CA LYS A 135 -11.54 -16.54 -10.95
C LYS A 135 -10.56 -15.76 -10.07
N SER A 136 -10.76 -14.47 -9.96
CA SER A 136 -9.96 -13.61 -9.08
C SER A 136 -10.17 -13.92 -7.59
N LEU A 137 -11.40 -14.26 -7.20
CA LEU A 137 -11.70 -14.72 -5.84
C LEU A 137 -11.08 -16.11 -5.57
N ALA A 138 -11.15 -17.04 -6.53
CA ALA A 138 -10.49 -18.35 -6.41
C ALA A 138 -8.96 -18.22 -6.33
N PHE A 139 -8.35 -17.37 -7.15
CA PHE A 139 -6.92 -17.04 -7.01
C PHE A 139 -6.60 -16.51 -5.62
N THR A 140 -7.41 -15.55 -5.13
CA THR A 140 -7.24 -14.96 -3.79
C THR A 140 -7.26 -16.03 -2.70
N GLU A 141 -8.21 -16.96 -2.76
CA GLU A 141 -8.29 -18.09 -1.83
C GLU A 141 -7.07 -19.00 -1.92
N ASN A 142 -6.63 -19.36 -3.12
CA ASN A 142 -5.47 -20.22 -3.32
C ASN A 142 -4.19 -19.59 -2.75
N ILE A 143 -3.96 -18.29 -3.01
CA ILE A 143 -2.80 -17.56 -2.47
C ILE A 143 -2.88 -17.44 -0.95
N ALA A 144 -4.06 -17.16 -0.39
CA ALA A 144 -4.23 -17.08 1.06
C ALA A 144 -3.98 -18.44 1.74
N ARG A 145 -4.50 -19.54 1.18
CA ARG A 145 -4.23 -20.92 1.68
C ARG A 145 -2.76 -21.28 1.58
N LYS A 146 -2.13 -20.94 0.45
CA LYS A 146 -0.69 -21.13 0.27
C LYS A 146 0.11 -20.37 1.31
N ALA A 147 -0.21 -19.11 1.58
CA ALA A 147 0.43 -18.32 2.63
C ALA A 147 0.33 -18.99 4.01
N VAL A 148 -0.84 -19.56 4.34
CA VAL A 148 -1.03 -20.31 5.58
C VAL A 148 -0.12 -21.55 5.63
N THR A 149 -0.04 -22.30 4.55
CA THR A 149 0.87 -23.47 4.45
C THR A 149 2.33 -23.07 4.60
N ASP A 150 2.71 -21.93 4.03
CA ASP A 150 4.07 -21.37 4.11
C ASP A 150 4.32 -20.63 5.44
N ASN A 151 3.38 -20.68 6.38
CA ASN A 151 3.40 -19.98 7.68
C ASN A 151 3.60 -18.46 7.58
N LYS A 152 3.06 -17.83 6.54
CA LYS A 152 3.09 -16.39 6.30
C LYS A 152 1.78 -15.72 6.73
N VAL A 153 1.88 -14.48 7.19
CA VAL A 153 0.72 -13.66 7.56
C VAL A 153 0.13 -12.99 6.32
N VAL A 154 -1.20 -13.07 6.15
CA VAL A 154 -1.90 -12.37 5.07
C VAL A 154 -2.23 -10.94 5.49
N VAL A 155 -1.72 -9.95 4.76
CA VAL A 155 -2.01 -8.52 4.98
C VAL A 155 -2.97 -8.03 3.91
N SER A 156 -4.09 -7.43 4.32
CA SER A 156 -5.03 -6.82 3.38
C SER A 156 -5.88 -5.72 4.05
N GLY A 157 -6.80 -5.13 3.28
CA GLY A 157 -7.43 -3.86 3.64
C GLY A 157 -8.87 -3.90 4.09
N PHE A 158 -9.50 -5.05 4.19
CA PHE A 158 -10.90 -5.18 4.58
C PHE A 158 -11.93 -4.57 3.62
N ALA A 159 -11.56 -4.19 2.40
CA ALA A 159 -12.51 -3.78 1.38
C ALA A 159 -13.32 -4.98 0.86
N LYS A 160 -14.50 -4.74 0.26
CA LYS A 160 -15.25 -5.80 -0.43
C LYS A 160 -14.38 -6.43 -1.53
N GLY A 161 -14.71 -7.65 -1.94
CA GLY A 161 -14.01 -8.38 -3.00
C GLY A 161 -12.71 -8.99 -2.51
N VAL A 162 -11.61 -8.76 -3.22
CA VAL A 162 -10.32 -9.42 -2.98
C VAL A 162 -9.82 -9.27 -1.55
N ASP A 163 -9.85 -8.06 -1.00
CA ASP A 163 -9.30 -7.82 0.36
C ASP A 163 -10.03 -8.67 1.41
N ARG A 164 -11.37 -8.70 1.36
CA ARG A 164 -12.18 -9.48 2.29
C ARG A 164 -11.95 -10.99 2.08
N GLN A 165 -11.98 -11.44 0.84
CA GLN A 165 -11.74 -12.86 0.51
C GLN A 165 -10.37 -13.32 1.02
N ALA A 166 -9.32 -12.50 0.88
CA ALA A 166 -7.97 -12.82 1.35
C ALA A 166 -7.95 -13.07 2.87
N LEU A 167 -8.54 -12.16 3.63
CA LEU A 167 -8.59 -12.25 5.09
C LEU A 167 -9.42 -13.45 5.55
N ASP A 168 -10.63 -13.62 5.00
CA ASP A 168 -11.54 -14.70 5.35
C ASP A 168 -10.94 -16.07 4.99
N SER A 169 -10.30 -16.19 3.82
CA SER A 169 -9.65 -17.45 3.39
C SER A 169 -8.49 -17.85 4.29
N ALA A 170 -7.66 -16.88 4.69
CA ALA A 170 -6.54 -17.14 5.61
C ALA A 170 -7.06 -17.60 6.99
N VAL A 171 -8.04 -16.90 7.52
CA VAL A 171 -8.62 -17.21 8.85
C VAL A 171 -9.36 -18.56 8.83
N ASN A 172 -10.13 -18.86 7.78
CA ASN A 172 -10.84 -20.13 7.62
C ASN A 172 -9.87 -21.32 7.46
N ALA A 173 -8.66 -21.07 6.98
CA ALA A 173 -7.57 -22.06 6.93
C ALA A 173 -6.75 -22.13 8.22
N ASN A 174 -7.23 -21.54 9.34
CA ASN A 174 -6.53 -21.41 10.61
C ASN A 174 -5.19 -20.64 10.53
N GLY A 175 -5.05 -19.77 9.54
CA GLY A 175 -3.89 -18.92 9.36
C GLY A 175 -4.01 -17.59 10.09
N LYS A 176 -3.04 -16.72 9.81
CA LYS A 176 -2.85 -15.44 10.47
C LYS A 176 -3.10 -14.28 9.50
N SER A 177 -3.69 -13.19 9.99
CA SER A 177 -4.01 -12.01 9.15
C SER A 177 -3.77 -10.70 9.86
N ILE A 178 -3.36 -9.69 9.08
CA ILE A 178 -3.31 -8.29 9.52
C ILE A 178 -4.30 -7.49 8.68
N ILE A 179 -5.24 -6.85 9.34
CA ILE A 179 -6.24 -5.96 8.74
C ILE A 179 -5.72 -4.52 8.85
N VAL A 180 -5.44 -3.86 7.72
CA VAL A 180 -5.03 -2.46 7.69
C VAL A 180 -6.23 -1.58 7.36
N LEU A 181 -6.63 -0.72 8.29
CA LEU A 181 -7.86 0.06 8.19
C LEU A 181 -7.69 1.37 7.41
N PRO A 182 -8.72 1.78 6.62
CA PRO A 182 -8.81 3.10 6.00
C PRO A 182 -9.58 4.11 6.88
N GLN A 183 -9.47 3.99 8.19
CA GLN A 183 -10.21 4.78 9.19
C GLN A 183 -9.50 4.68 10.54
N GLY A 184 -9.92 5.48 11.50
CA GLY A 184 -9.46 5.36 12.88
C GLY A 184 -9.82 4.02 13.51
N ILE A 185 -8.93 3.48 14.33
CA ILE A 185 -9.09 2.13 14.89
C ILE A 185 -10.33 2.00 15.78
N MET A 186 -10.73 3.06 16.47
CA MET A 186 -11.91 3.08 17.35
C MET A 186 -13.24 3.09 16.58
N THR A 187 -13.22 3.36 15.26
CA THR A 187 -14.44 3.40 14.42
C THR A 187 -14.74 2.08 13.71
N PHE A 188 -13.92 1.03 13.93
CA PHE A 188 -14.03 -0.28 13.27
C PHE A 188 -14.99 -1.25 14.01
N GLY A 189 -16.10 -0.77 14.57
CA GLY A 189 -16.97 -1.53 15.47
C GLY A 189 -17.54 -2.85 14.92
N SER A 190 -18.13 -2.84 13.71
CA SER A 190 -18.70 -4.05 13.09
C SER A 190 -17.64 -5.07 12.70
N GLY A 191 -16.47 -4.61 12.23
CA GLY A 191 -15.35 -5.48 11.89
C GLY A 191 -14.75 -6.16 13.12
N PHE A 192 -14.63 -5.45 14.25
CA PHE A 192 -14.21 -6.08 15.50
C PHE A 192 -15.16 -7.20 15.93
N LYS A 193 -16.48 -7.02 15.81
CA LYS A 193 -17.46 -8.07 16.11
C LYS A 193 -17.26 -9.30 15.23
N GLN A 194 -17.05 -9.10 13.93
CA GLN A 194 -16.84 -10.19 12.96
C GLN A 194 -15.61 -11.02 13.26
N TYR A 195 -14.47 -10.37 13.59
CA TYR A 195 -13.20 -11.06 13.82
C TYR A 195 -12.83 -11.26 15.30
N LEU A 196 -13.75 -10.96 16.23
CA LEU A 196 -13.47 -10.98 17.67
C LEU A 196 -12.83 -12.29 18.14
N LYS A 197 -13.42 -13.43 17.73
CA LYS A 197 -12.89 -14.76 18.07
C LYS A 197 -11.43 -14.91 17.64
N HIS A 198 -11.10 -14.52 16.41
CA HIS A 198 -9.75 -14.66 15.85
C HIS A 198 -8.75 -13.66 16.43
N ILE A 199 -9.22 -12.47 16.83
CA ILE A 199 -8.40 -11.49 17.54
C ILE A 199 -8.03 -12.03 18.92
N ILE A 200 -8.99 -12.61 19.66
CA ILE A 200 -8.76 -13.21 20.98
C ILE A 200 -7.84 -14.43 20.88
N GLN A 201 -8.00 -15.24 19.83
CA GLN A 201 -7.13 -16.40 19.56
C GLN A 201 -5.72 -16.00 19.10
N GLY A 202 -5.47 -14.71 18.83
CA GLY A 202 -4.18 -14.22 18.39
C GLY A 202 -3.87 -14.41 16.91
N ASN A 203 -4.86 -14.82 16.11
CA ASN A 203 -4.71 -15.07 14.67
C ASN A 203 -4.98 -13.84 13.80
N VAL A 204 -5.61 -12.80 14.34
CA VAL A 204 -5.91 -11.55 13.63
C VAL A 204 -5.41 -10.36 14.43
N LEU A 205 -4.69 -9.48 13.73
CA LEU A 205 -4.31 -8.16 14.20
C LEU A 205 -5.04 -7.11 13.36
N VAL A 206 -5.62 -6.11 14.01
CA VAL A 206 -6.19 -4.93 13.35
C VAL A 206 -5.27 -3.76 13.57
N MET A 207 -4.94 -3.00 12.51
CA MET A 207 -4.11 -1.80 12.61
C MET A 207 -4.67 -0.62 11.82
N SER A 208 -4.36 0.57 12.29
CA SER A 208 -4.64 1.85 11.64
C SER A 208 -3.48 2.81 11.84
N ALA A 209 -3.25 3.69 10.87
CA ALA A 209 -2.29 4.81 10.95
C ALA A 209 -2.98 6.17 10.99
N PHE A 210 -4.30 6.20 11.09
CA PHE A 210 -5.11 7.42 11.08
C PHE A 210 -5.54 7.80 12.49
N ALA A 211 -5.97 9.07 12.69
CA ALA A 211 -6.49 9.52 13.97
C ALA A 211 -7.52 8.53 14.53
N PRO A 212 -7.44 8.11 15.81
CA PRO A 212 -8.18 6.96 16.34
C PRO A 212 -9.70 6.99 16.13
N LYS A 213 -10.30 8.19 16.14
CA LYS A 213 -11.75 8.41 15.95
C LYS A 213 -12.10 8.87 14.51
N ALA A 214 -11.15 8.89 13.57
CA ALA A 214 -11.40 9.34 12.21
C ALA A 214 -12.39 8.40 11.50
N PRO A 215 -13.42 8.95 10.81
CA PRO A 215 -14.35 8.16 10.04
C PRO A 215 -13.66 7.59 8.78
N TRP A 216 -14.30 6.61 8.16
CA TRP A 216 -13.87 6.11 6.86
C TRP A 216 -13.96 7.22 5.79
N SER A 217 -12.95 7.29 4.91
CA SER A 217 -12.98 8.14 3.73
C SER A 217 -12.27 7.48 2.55
N VAL A 218 -12.53 7.98 1.33
CA VAL A 218 -11.87 7.51 0.12
C VAL A 218 -10.38 7.88 0.16
N GLU A 219 -10.05 9.07 0.67
CA GLU A 219 -8.69 9.57 0.82
C GLU A 219 -7.88 8.66 1.74
N PHE A 220 -8.46 8.25 2.87
CA PHE A 220 -7.82 7.29 3.78
C PHE A 220 -7.67 5.91 3.17
N ALA A 221 -8.64 5.47 2.35
CA ALA A 221 -8.53 4.20 1.63
C ALA A 221 -7.36 4.22 0.64
N MET A 222 -7.10 5.35 -0.03
CA MET A 222 -5.94 5.51 -0.90
C MET A 222 -4.64 5.64 -0.12
N ALA A 223 -4.63 6.46 0.95
CA ALA A 223 -3.45 6.68 1.79
C ALA A 223 -3.01 5.41 2.54
N ARG A 224 -3.93 4.48 2.83
CA ARG A 224 -3.67 3.20 3.48
C ARG A 224 -2.94 2.19 2.59
N ASN A 225 -3.15 2.22 1.27
CA ASN A 225 -2.59 1.21 0.37
C ASN A 225 -1.05 1.08 0.45
N PRO A 226 -0.25 2.16 0.49
CA PRO A 226 1.18 2.04 0.71
C PRO A 226 1.57 1.28 1.98
N ILE A 227 0.73 1.33 3.02
CA ILE A 227 0.97 0.62 4.29
C ILE A 227 0.81 -0.88 4.08
N ILE A 228 -0.25 -1.34 3.38
CA ILE A 228 -0.43 -2.76 3.04
C ILE A 228 0.78 -3.27 2.27
N TYR A 229 1.17 -2.56 1.20
CA TYR A 229 2.32 -2.93 0.39
C TYR A 229 3.61 -2.89 1.22
N GLY A 230 3.74 -1.90 2.11
CA GLY A 230 4.90 -1.73 2.98
C GLY A 230 5.07 -2.84 4.02
N MET A 231 3.97 -3.43 4.48
CA MET A 231 3.98 -4.52 5.47
C MET A 231 4.43 -5.86 4.89
N ALA A 232 4.32 -6.08 3.59
CA ALA A 232 4.50 -7.40 2.98
C ALA A 232 5.86 -7.56 2.28
N SER A 233 6.40 -8.77 2.23
CA SER A 233 7.58 -9.12 1.43
C SER A 233 7.21 -9.29 -0.04
N GLU A 234 6.04 -9.85 -0.33
CA GLU A 234 5.49 -10.13 -1.64
C GLU A 234 4.07 -9.58 -1.75
N ILE A 235 3.69 -9.12 -2.95
CA ILE A 235 2.38 -8.52 -3.19
C ILE A 235 1.69 -9.28 -4.31
N PHE A 236 0.55 -9.90 -4.03
CA PHE A 236 -0.27 -10.63 -4.99
C PHE A 236 -1.48 -9.80 -5.39
N VAL A 237 -1.68 -9.63 -6.69
CA VAL A 237 -2.78 -8.86 -7.28
C VAL A 237 -3.71 -9.82 -8.01
N ALA A 238 -4.93 -9.98 -7.50
CA ALA A 238 -5.91 -10.88 -8.10
C ALA A 238 -6.55 -10.26 -9.34
N GLN A 239 -7.01 -9.00 -9.24
CA GLN A 239 -7.64 -8.26 -10.32
C GLN A 239 -7.46 -6.76 -10.11
N SER A 240 -7.19 -6.04 -11.19
CA SER A 240 -7.14 -4.58 -11.21
C SER A 240 -7.85 -4.01 -12.43
N ASP A 241 -8.50 -2.87 -12.25
CA ASP A 241 -8.88 -2.00 -13.35
C ASP A 241 -7.68 -1.14 -13.74
N ASP A 242 -7.77 -0.38 -14.85
CA ASP A 242 -6.74 0.55 -15.33
C ASP A 242 -6.67 1.88 -14.54
N LYS A 243 -7.44 1.98 -13.46
CA LYS A 243 -7.55 3.12 -12.54
C LYS A 243 -7.94 2.66 -11.14
N GLY A 244 -7.93 3.59 -10.19
CA GLY A 244 -8.32 3.33 -8.81
C GLY A 244 -7.17 2.86 -7.91
N GLY A 245 -7.52 2.40 -6.69
CA GLY A 245 -6.55 2.17 -5.62
C GLY A 245 -5.58 1.03 -5.87
N THR A 246 -6.05 -0.09 -6.44
CA THR A 246 -5.19 -1.23 -6.77
C THR A 246 -4.19 -0.85 -7.86
N TRP A 247 -4.67 -0.26 -8.95
CA TRP A 247 -3.83 0.22 -10.04
C TRP A 247 -2.74 1.18 -9.57
N ALA A 248 -3.13 2.25 -8.87
CA ALA A 248 -2.19 3.25 -8.36
C ALA A 248 -1.17 2.65 -7.39
N GLY A 249 -1.62 1.74 -6.50
CA GLY A 249 -0.76 1.06 -5.54
C GLY A 249 0.26 0.15 -6.21
N VAL A 250 -0.14 -0.61 -7.24
CA VAL A 250 0.78 -1.47 -8.02
C VAL A 250 1.82 -0.63 -8.74
N LEU A 251 1.42 0.44 -9.42
CA LEU A 251 2.36 1.33 -10.11
C LEU A 251 3.36 1.99 -9.15
N ASP A 252 2.91 2.41 -7.97
CA ASP A 252 3.80 2.93 -6.93
C ASP A 252 4.76 1.84 -6.41
N GLY A 253 4.26 0.63 -6.20
CA GLY A 253 5.07 -0.51 -5.80
C GLY A 253 6.14 -0.88 -6.82
N LEU A 254 5.80 -0.94 -8.11
CA LEU A 254 6.75 -1.20 -9.20
C LEU A 254 7.85 -0.13 -9.26
N ARG A 255 7.49 1.16 -9.14
CA ARG A 255 8.48 2.26 -9.06
C ARG A 255 9.45 2.11 -7.88
N LYS A 256 9.01 1.45 -6.81
CA LYS A 256 9.81 1.18 -5.60
C LYS A 256 10.47 -0.20 -5.62
N ASN A 257 10.51 -0.86 -6.78
CA ASN A 257 11.09 -2.19 -6.98
C ASN A 257 10.54 -3.24 -6.00
N ARG A 258 9.22 -3.20 -5.73
CA ARG A 258 8.57 -4.20 -4.89
C ARG A 258 8.27 -5.46 -5.69
N PRO A 259 8.43 -6.67 -5.11
CA PRO A 259 8.01 -7.91 -5.77
C PRO A 259 6.47 -7.94 -5.88
N ILE A 260 5.96 -7.78 -7.10
CA ILE A 260 4.52 -7.75 -7.38
C ILE A 260 4.18 -8.83 -8.37
N TYR A 261 3.30 -9.73 -7.95
CA TYR A 261 2.81 -10.89 -8.68
C TYR A 261 1.36 -10.65 -9.07
N VAL A 262 1.07 -10.69 -10.36
CA VAL A 262 -0.25 -10.40 -10.90
C VAL A 262 -0.80 -11.67 -11.53
N ARG A 263 -2.02 -12.06 -11.14
CA ARG A 263 -2.72 -13.19 -11.77
C ARG A 263 -2.82 -12.95 -13.28
N TYR A 264 -2.33 -13.89 -14.07
CA TYR A 264 -2.47 -13.85 -15.52
C TYR A 264 -3.94 -14.04 -15.88
N PRO A 265 -4.57 -13.09 -16.60
CA PRO A 265 -5.98 -13.20 -16.95
C PRO A 265 -6.19 -14.07 -18.18
N ASP A 266 -7.35 -14.72 -18.31
CA ASP A 266 -7.78 -15.36 -19.53
C ASP A 266 -8.09 -14.33 -20.63
N ASP A 267 -8.17 -14.79 -21.89
CA ASP A 267 -8.35 -13.90 -23.05
C ASP A 267 -9.66 -13.11 -23.03
N ASN A 268 -10.70 -13.67 -22.40
CA ASN A 268 -12.03 -13.06 -22.33
C ASN A 268 -12.23 -12.14 -21.13
N GLU A 269 -11.24 -11.98 -20.24
CA GLU A 269 -11.36 -11.16 -19.05
C GLU A 269 -11.13 -9.67 -19.34
N LYS A 270 -12.08 -8.85 -18.89
CA LYS A 270 -12.02 -7.38 -19.03
C LYS A 270 -11.41 -6.75 -17.77
N ASN A 271 -10.11 -6.97 -17.55
CA ASN A 271 -9.36 -6.32 -16.47
C ASN A 271 -8.01 -5.81 -16.98
N ALA A 272 -7.30 -5.05 -16.14
CA ALA A 272 -6.02 -4.44 -16.49
C ALA A 272 -4.79 -5.26 -16.04
N ASN A 273 -4.95 -6.52 -15.66
CA ASN A 273 -3.84 -7.34 -15.18
C ASN A 273 -2.73 -7.48 -16.21
N ARG A 274 -3.06 -7.71 -17.51
CA ARG A 274 -2.06 -7.74 -18.59
C ARG A 274 -1.24 -6.46 -18.67
N LEU A 275 -1.90 -5.30 -18.52
CA LEU A 275 -1.21 -4.01 -18.53
C LEU A 275 -0.23 -3.85 -17.35
N LEU A 276 -0.58 -4.37 -16.16
CA LEU A 276 0.32 -4.37 -15.01
C LEU A 276 1.55 -5.26 -15.23
N ILE A 277 1.34 -6.43 -15.84
CA ILE A 277 2.42 -7.36 -16.20
C ILE A 277 3.36 -6.69 -17.22
N GLN A 278 2.82 -6.04 -18.25
CA GLN A 278 3.60 -5.29 -19.23
C GLN A 278 4.37 -4.11 -18.63
N LYS A 279 3.94 -3.59 -17.48
CA LYS A 279 4.64 -2.54 -16.71
C LYS A 279 5.71 -3.09 -15.76
N GLY A 280 5.94 -4.42 -15.77
CA GLY A 280 7.02 -5.05 -15.01
C GLY A 280 6.59 -5.89 -13.80
N ALA A 281 5.29 -6.13 -13.60
CA ALA A 281 4.86 -7.09 -12.60
C ALA A 281 5.10 -8.52 -13.10
N PHE A 282 5.37 -9.46 -12.17
CA PHE A 282 5.50 -10.88 -12.49
C PHE A 282 4.14 -11.49 -12.77
N ALA A 283 4.01 -12.20 -13.90
CA ALA A 283 2.82 -12.98 -14.19
C ALA A 283 2.82 -14.27 -13.37
N VAL A 284 1.67 -14.60 -12.78
CA VAL A 284 1.48 -15.88 -12.06
C VAL A 284 0.20 -16.58 -12.48
N ASP A 285 0.20 -17.90 -12.37
CA ASP A 285 -0.98 -18.74 -12.56
C ASP A 285 -1.96 -18.64 -11.38
N ILE A 286 -3.06 -19.39 -11.44
CA ILE A 286 -4.11 -19.43 -10.42
C ILE A 286 -3.62 -19.89 -9.03
N CYS A 287 -2.47 -20.57 -8.98
CA CYS A 287 -1.84 -21.07 -7.75
C CYS A 287 -0.66 -20.17 -7.28
N GLY A 288 -0.38 -19.07 -8.00
CA GLY A 288 0.71 -18.16 -7.67
C GLY A 288 2.09 -18.61 -8.14
N LYS A 289 2.18 -19.58 -9.06
CA LYS A 289 3.42 -19.98 -9.69
C LYS A 289 3.77 -19.02 -10.83
N THR A 290 5.00 -18.51 -10.85
CA THR A 290 5.46 -17.57 -11.88
C THR A 290 5.41 -18.22 -13.26
N LEU A 291 4.87 -17.48 -14.22
CA LEU A 291 4.77 -17.85 -15.62
C LEU A 291 5.92 -17.22 -16.43
N THR A 292 6.53 -18.01 -17.30
CA THR A 292 7.45 -17.50 -18.33
C THR A 292 6.63 -17.10 -19.54
N LEU A 293 6.49 -15.81 -19.78
CA LEU A 293 5.75 -15.27 -20.91
C LEU A 293 6.63 -15.13 -22.14
N SER A 294 6.08 -15.39 -23.33
CA SER A 294 6.74 -15.13 -24.60
C SER A 294 6.98 -13.60 -24.79
N PRO A 295 7.95 -13.18 -25.64
CA PRO A 295 8.22 -11.78 -25.92
C PRO A 295 6.99 -11.00 -26.41
N ASN A 296 6.08 -11.65 -27.13
CA ASN A 296 4.86 -11.02 -27.64
C ASN A 296 3.81 -10.79 -26.55
N GLU A 297 3.72 -11.66 -25.55
CA GLU A 297 2.81 -11.50 -24.40
C GLU A 297 3.28 -10.40 -23.42
N GLN A 298 4.56 -10.02 -23.50
CA GLN A 298 5.14 -8.92 -22.71
C GLN A 298 4.94 -7.55 -23.35
N LYS A 299 4.61 -7.46 -24.65
CA LYS A 299 4.42 -6.22 -25.39
C LYS A 299 3.01 -5.67 -25.20
N SER A 300 2.90 -4.34 -25.14
CA SER A 300 1.59 -3.69 -25.11
C SER A 300 0.88 -3.79 -26.47
N PRO A 301 -0.46 -3.79 -26.51
CA PRO A 301 -1.21 -3.78 -27.77
C PRO A 301 -0.74 -2.68 -28.74
N LYS A 302 -0.44 -1.48 -28.24
CA LYS A 302 0.14 -0.39 -29.03
C LYS A 302 1.53 -0.67 -29.58
N GLN A 303 2.35 -1.42 -28.86
CA GLN A 303 3.68 -1.85 -29.31
C GLN A 303 3.56 -2.93 -30.38
N LEU A 304 2.63 -3.89 -30.19
CA LEU A 304 2.34 -4.93 -31.20
C LEU A 304 1.80 -4.32 -32.51
N GLU A 305 0.87 -3.36 -32.41
CA GLU A 305 0.37 -2.62 -33.58
C GLU A 305 1.49 -1.85 -34.30
N LYS A 306 2.37 -1.18 -33.54
CA LYS A 306 3.50 -0.45 -34.08
C LYS A 306 4.52 -1.39 -34.75
N ASP A 307 4.92 -2.46 -34.05
CA ASP A 307 5.87 -3.45 -34.58
C ASP A 307 5.32 -4.14 -35.85
N THR A 308 4.01 -4.41 -35.91
CA THR A 308 3.33 -4.98 -37.08
C THR A 308 3.32 -3.97 -38.23
N LEU A 309 3.03 -2.70 -37.94
CA LEU A 309 3.06 -1.62 -38.93
C LEU A 309 4.46 -1.42 -39.48
N ASP A 310 5.47 -1.33 -38.61
CA ASP A 310 6.88 -1.17 -39.01
C ASP A 310 7.35 -2.37 -39.86
N SER A 311 6.97 -3.59 -39.48
CA SER A 311 7.29 -4.80 -40.25
C SER A 311 6.64 -4.81 -41.63
N ASN A 312 5.38 -4.36 -41.72
CA ASN A 312 4.66 -4.25 -42.99
C ASN A 312 5.26 -3.14 -43.88
N ILE A 313 5.66 -2.01 -43.31
CA ILE A 313 6.35 -0.94 -44.04
C ILE A 313 7.68 -1.44 -44.60
N ILE A 314 8.49 -2.14 -43.80
CA ILE A 314 9.75 -2.75 -44.23
C ILE A 314 9.54 -3.78 -45.35
N ALA A 315 8.53 -4.62 -45.23
CA ALA A 315 8.19 -5.60 -46.28
C ALA A 315 7.82 -4.93 -47.62
N VAL A 316 7.05 -3.85 -47.55
CA VAL A 316 6.71 -3.07 -48.79
C VAL A 316 7.93 -2.36 -49.36
N LEU A 317 8.80 -1.78 -48.51
CA LEU A 317 10.05 -1.12 -48.96
C LEU A 317 11.01 -2.12 -49.62
N ASN A 318 11.13 -3.34 -49.05
CA ASN A 318 11.99 -4.39 -49.62
C ASN A 318 11.44 -5.00 -50.92
N SER A 319 10.17 -4.76 -51.26
CA SER A 319 9.53 -5.31 -52.45
C SER A 319 9.61 -4.38 -53.71
N VAL A 320 10.12 -3.15 -53.54
CA VAL A 320 10.16 -2.13 -54.60
C VAL A 320 11.43 -1.28 -54.52
N GLU A 321 12.06 -1.01 -55.68
CA GLU A 321 13.31 -0.22 -55.77
C GLU A 321 13.13 1.26 -55.41
N MET A 322 11.96 1.85 -55.66
CA MET A 322 11.57 3.18 -55.19
C MET A 322 10.06 3.28 -54.98
N ILE A 323 9.65 3.78 -53.81
CA ILE A 323 8.25 3.97 -53.45
C ILE A 323 8.05 5.25 -52.67
N SER A 324 7.00 6.02 -52.96
CA SER A 324 6.66 7.20 -52.20
C SER A 324 5.88 6.88 -50.92
N ALA A 325 5.95 7.76 -49.92
CA ALA A 325 5.20 7.60 -48.68
C ALA A 325 3.68 7.47 -48.93
N LYS A 326 3.14 8.15 -49.97
CA LYS A 326 1.73 8.01 -50.37
C LYS A 326 1.36 6.63 -50.86
N GLU A 327 2.27 5.98 -51.61
CA GLU A 327 2.04 4.62 -52.12
C GLU A 327 2.14 3.57 -51.03
N ILE A 328 3.03 3.78 -50.04
CA ILE A 328 3.11 2.92 -48.83
C ILE A 328 1.79 2.98 -48.07
N ILE A 329 1.28 4.18 -47.81
CA ILE A 329 0.01 4.42 -47.13
C ILE A 329 -1.16 3.77 -47.86
N SER A 330 -1.20 3.91 -49.18
CA SER A 330 -2.24 3.30 -50.03
C SER A 330 -2.18 1.75 -49.98
N LYS A 331 -0.99 1.17 -50.09
CA LYS A 331 -0.80 -0.30 -50.07
C LYS A 331 -1.12 -0.94 -48.72
N LEU A 332 -0.93 -0.20 -47.62
CA LEU A 332 -1.23 -0.66 -46.27
C LEU A 332 -2.62 -0.30 -45.77
N HIS A 333 -3.45 0.33 -46.60
CA HIS A 333 -4.82 0.80 -46.26
C HIS A 333 -4.87 1.64 -44.99
N ILE A 334 -3.85 2.48 -44.74
CA ILE A 334 -3.75 3.33 -43.57
C ILE A 334 -4.60 4.59 -43.81
N ASP A 335 -5.54 4.90 -42.91
CA ASP A 335 -6.29 6.15 -42.97
C ASP A 335 -5.40 7.31 -42.56
N TRP A 336 -5.21 8.27 -43.49
CA TRP A 336 -4.27 9.38 -43.37
C TRP A 336 -4.70 10.46 -42.35
N ARG A 337 -5.87 10.37 -41.76
CA ARG A 337 -6.49 11.48 -41.05
C ARG A 337 -6.02 11.76 -39.65
N ASP A 338 -5.15 11.02 -39.03
CA ASP A 338 -4.74 11.31 -37.67
C ASP A 338 -3.28 10.94 -37.34
N ASP A 339 -2.59 11.88 -36.75
CA ASP A 339 -1.44 11.86 -35.79
C ASP A 339 -0.53 10.62 -35.70
N LYS A 340 -0.64 9.63 -36.58
CA LYS A 340 0.13 8.37 -36.53
C LYS A 340 1.48 8.44 -37.24
N MET A 341 1.85 9.61 -37.78
CA MET A 341 3.16 9.83 -38.41
C MET A 341 3.90 11.07 -37.91
N LYS A 342 3.81 11.34 -36.59
CA LYS A 342 4.74 12.25 -35.92
C LYS A 342 5.65 11.51 -34.98
#